data_80dfba61c4c404bdc639be7e5c05d53e
#
_entry.id   80dfba61c4c404bdc639be7e5c05d53e
#
_cell.length_a   1.000
_cell.length_b   1.000
_cell.length_c   1.000
_cell.angle_alpha   90.00
_cell.angle_beta   90.00
_cell.angle_gamma   90.00
#
_symmetry.space_group_name_H-M   'P 1'
#
loop_
_entity.id
_entity.type
_entity.pdbx_description
1 polymer ?
#
loop_
_entity_poly.entity_id
_entity_poly.type
_entity_poly.pdbx_seq_one_letter_code
_entity_poly.pdbx_strand_id
1 'polypeptide(L)' 'MAEFNRVVKLSNGNGFTYGAPPKGVLVNSAASAHVKDMYGNGFTLERTNAAAGSQIFPVQISETVTVLGDAYVLF' A
#
# COMPACT_ATOMS: atom_id res chain seq x y z
N MET A 1 5.37 16.95 -8.43
CA MET A 1 4.00 16.73 -7.96
C MET A 1 3.58 15.30 -8.27
N ALA A 2 3.16 14.59 -7.25
CA ALA A 2 2.69 13.22 -7.44
C ALA A 2 1.28 13.24 -8.00
N GLU A 3 1.10 12.49 -9.08
CA GLU A 3 -0.19 12.42 -9.74
C GLU A 3 -0.72 11.01 -9.58
N PHE A 4 -1.78 10.88 -8.81
CA PHE A 4 -2.48 9.61 -8.67
C PHE A 4 -3.82 9.74 -9.35
N ASN A 5 -4.08 8.87 -10.30
CA ASN A 5 -5.33 8.92 -11.05
C ASN A 5 -6.26 7.76 -10.71
N ARG A 6 -5.85 6.85 -9.83
CA ARG A 6 -6.70 5.76 -9.41
C ARG A 6 -6.29 5.28 -8.03
N VAL A 7 -7.29 4.99 -7.19
CA VAL A 7 -7.11 4.49 -5.84
C VAL A 7 -7.88 3.18 -5.73
N VAL A 8 -7.21 2.15 -5.25
CA VAL A 8 -7.82 0.83 -5.07
C VAL A 8 -7.59 0.37 -3.64
N LYS A 9 -8.66 -0.02 -2.96
CA LYS A 9 -8.55 -0.52 -1.60
C LYS A 9 -7.81 -1.85 -1.59
N LEU A 10 -6.87 -1.97 -0.69
CA LEU A 10 -6.10 -3.20 -0.54
C LEU A 10 -6.90 -4.27 0.19
N SER A 11 -6.67 -5.50 -0.19
CA SER A 11 -7.20 -6.67 0.49
C SER A 11 -6.13 -7.75 0.52
N ASN A 12 -6.38 -8.80 1.30
CA ASN A 12 -5.42 -9.89 1.44
C ASN A 12 -5.22 -10.57 0.08
N GLY A 13 -3.96 -10.80 -0.27
CA GLY A 13 -3.63 -11.54 -1.47
C GLY A 13 -3.81 -10.79 -2.79
N ASN A 14 -3.93 -9.46 -2.77
CA ASN A 14 -4.06 -8.68 -4.00
C ASN A 14 -2.73 -8.60 -4.74
N GLY A 15 -2.77 -8.95 -6.03
CA GLY A 15 -1.61 -8.79 -6.90
C GLY A 15 -1.78 -7.59 -7.83
N PHE A 16 -0.67 -6.94 -8.16
CA PHE A 16 -0.65 -5.75 -9.02
C PHE A 16 0.37 -5.95 -10.12
N THR A 17 0.08 -6.91 -10.99
CA THR A 17 1.02 -7.30 -12.05
C THR A 17 0.59 -6.79 -13.42
N TYR A 18 -0.51 -6.05 -13.51
CA TYR A 18 -1.03 -5.59 -14.78
C TYR A 18 -0.67 -4.14 -15.00
N GLY A 19 -0.17 -3.84 -16.20
CA GLY A 19 0.14 -2.48 -16.57
C GLY A 19 1.24 -1.87 -15.70
N ALA A 20 1.12 -0.58 -15.44
CA ALA A 20 2.09 0.12 -14.63
C ALA A 20 1.93 -0.26 -13.15
N PRO A 21 3.04 -0.43 -12.43
CA PRO A 21 2.94 -0.71 -11.00
C PRO A 21 2.37 0.51 -10.25
N PRO A 22 1.80 0.29 -9.06
CA PRO A 22 1.31 1.40 -8.25
C PRO A 22 2.44 2.35 -7.87
N LYS A 23 2.10 3.62 -7.70
CA LYS A 23 3.07 4.66 -7.37
C LYS A 23 3.25 4.83 -5.87
N GLY A 24 2.29 4.37 -5.09
CA GLY A 24 2.38 4.50 -3.65
C GLY A 24 1.31 3.72 -2.93
N VAL A 25 1.42 3.69 -1.62
CA VAL A 25 0.47 3.02 -0.73
C VAL A 25 0.04 4.00 0.34
N LEU A 26 -1.26 4.16 0.50
CA LEU A 26 -1.84 5.00 1.53
C LEU A 26 -2.27 4.09 2.69
N VAL A 27 -1.75 4.37 3.89
CA VAL A 27 -2.08 3.60 5.08
C VAL A 27 -2.77 4.53 6.06
N ASN A 28 -3.98 4.18 6.46
CA ASN A 28 -4.73 4.96 7.42
C ASN A 28 -4.24 4.72 8.84
N SER A 29 -4.69 5.56 9.74
CA SER A 29 -4.39 5.43 11.16
C SER A 29 -4.82 4.03 11.64
N ALA A 30 -3.97 3.39 12.43
CA ALA A 30 -4.20 2.06 13.00
C ALA A 30 -4.30 0.94 11.93
N ALA A 31 -3.84 1.20 10.73
CA ALA A 31 -3.81 0.18 9.67
C ALA A 31 -2.39 -0.29 9.43
N SER A 32 -2.28 -1.48 8.87
CA SER A 32 -1.00 -2.01 8.42
C SER A 32 -1.21 -2.89 7.20
N ALA A 33 -0.17 -2.97 6.38
CA ALA A 33 -0.20 -3.81 5.17
C ALA A 33 1.13 -4.52 5.03
N HIS A 34 1.08 -5.84 5.04
CA HIS A 34 2.26 -6.64 4.73
C HIS A 34 2.25 -6.88 3.23
N VAL A 35 3.28 -6.40 2.55
CA VAL A 35 3.32 -6.35 1.09
C VAL A 35 4.64 -6.92 0.59
N LYS A 36 4.71 -7.15 -0.70
CA LYS A 36 5.96 -7.54 -1.37
C LYS A 36 6.32 -6.47 -2.39
N ASP A 37 7.62 -6.16 -2.47
CA ASP A 37 8.11 -5.23 -3.46
C ASP A 37 8.17 -5.88 -4.84
N MET A 38 8.71 -5.16 -5.82
CA MET A 38 8.76 -5.66 -7.20
C MET A 38 9.73 -6.83 -7.37
N TYR A 39 10.57 -7.09 -6.37
CA TYR A 39 11.50 -8.21 -6.39
C TYR A 39 11.05 -9.36 -5.51
N GLY A 40 9.86 -9.26 -4.91
CA GLY A 40 9.33 -10.31 -4.07
C GLY A 40 9.75 -10.25 -2.60
N ASN A 41 10.42 -9.20 -2.19
CA ASN A 41 10.82 -9.05 -0.80
C ASN A 41 9.64 -8.54 0.02
N GLY A 42 9.34 -9.25 1.11
CA GLY A 42 8.24 -8.88 1.99
C GLY A 42 8.64 -7.83 3.00
N PHE A 43 7.73 -6.91 3.28
CA PHE A 43 7.91 -5.92 4.32
C PHE A 43 6.55 -5.38 4.75
N THR A 44 6.53 -4.69 5.90
CA THR A 44 5.29 -4.20 6.47
C THR A 44 5.27 -2.68 6.43
N LEU A 45 4.16 -2.13 5.93
CA LEU A 45 3.87 -0.70 5.98
C LEU A 45 2.84 -0.48 7.07
N GLU A 46 3.19 0.34 8.06
CA GLU A 46 2.25 0.58 9.16
C GLU A 46 2.43 1.98 9.71
N ARG A 47 1.36 2.48 10.31
CA ARG A 47 1.38 3.72 11.04
C ARG A 47 1.68 3.40 12.49
N THR A 48 2.93 3.56 12.88
CA THR A 48 3.36 3.31 14.25
C THR A 48 3.05 4.48 15.16
N ASN A 49 2.80 5.64 14.58
CA ASN A 49 2.47 6.84 15.31
C ASN A 49 0.95 6.91 15.46
N ALA A 50 0.48 7.12 16.68
CA ALA A 50 -0.95 7.17 16.97
C ALA A 50 -1.64 8.44 16.46
N ALA A 51 -0.92 9.34 15.80
CA ALA A 51 -1.52 10.54 15.26
C ALA A 51 -2.62 10.19 14.26
N ALA A 52 -3.70 10.97 14.28
CA ALA A 52 -4.79 10.78 13.35
C ALA A 52 -4.34 11.06 11.92
N GLY A 53 -5.03 10.46 10.96
CA GLY A 53 -4.77 10.69 9.55
C GLY A 53 -4.11 9.51 8.87
N SER A 54 -3.77 9.70 7.62
CA SER A 54 -3.17 8.67 6.78
C SER A 54 -1.79 9.09 6.34
N GLN A 55 -1.01 8.11 5.92
CA GLN A 55 0.34 8.35 5.42
C GLN A 55 0.51 7.66 4.09
N ILE A 56 1.15 8.35 3.14
CA ILE A 56 1.47 7.80 1.84
C ILE A 56 2.91 7.32 1.85
N PHE A 57 3.11 6.05 1.49
CA PHE A 57 4.43 5.47 1.34
C PHE A 57 4.75 5.38 -0.15
N PRO A 58 5.76 6.10 -0.64
CA PRO A 58 6.09 6.12 -2.07
C PRO A 58 6.88 4.88 -2.47
N VAL A 59 6.21 3.76 -2.48
CA VAL A 59 6.82 2.46 -2.77
C VAL A 59 5.97 1.73 -3.80
N GLN A 60 6.63 1.04 -4.71
CA GLN A 60 5.98 0.19 -5.70
C GLN A 60 5.92 -1.23 -5.16
N ILE A 61 4.71 -1.78 -5.09
CA ILE A 61 4.50 -3.12 -4.57
C ILE A 61 3.97 -4.02 -5.67
N SER A 62 4.29 -5.31 -5.59
CA SER A 62 3.79 -6.30 -6.54
C SER A 62 2.52 -6.98 -6.03
N GLU A 63 2.41 -7.17 -4.72
CA GLU A 63 1.22 -7.80 -4.14
C GLU A 63 1.13 -7.49 -2.66
N THR A 64 -0.06 -7.68 -2.12
CA THR A 64 -0.29 -7.66 -0.68
C THR A 64 -0.42 -9.08 -0.15
N VAL A 65 0.08 -9.31 1.05
CA VAL A 65 -0.08 -10.60 1.75
C VAL A 65 -1.21 -10.50 2.75
N THR A 66 -1.09 -9.55 3.68
CA THR A 66 -2.08 -9.35 4.74
C THR A 66 -2.32 -7.87 4.93
N VAL A 67 -3.58 -7.48 5.05
CA VAL A 67 -3.97 -6.09 5.29
C VAL A 67 -4.86 -6.05 6.51
N LEU A 68 -4.50 -5.19 7.46
CA LEU A 68 -5.30 -4.92 8.65
C LEU A 68 -5.73 -3.47 8.60
N GLY A 69 -7.04 -3.23 8.73
CA GLY A 69 -7.57 -1.87 8.64
C GLY A 69 -7.67 -1.40 7.20
N ASP A 70 -7.68 -0.10 7.02
CA ASP A 70 -7.89 0.51 5.70
C ASP A 70 -6.57 0.97 5.10
N ALA A 71 -6.22 0.38 3.98
CA ALA A 71 -5.06 0.77 3.19
C ALA A 71 -5.44 0.74 1.72
N TYR A 72 -4.80 1.60 0.94
CA TYR A 72 -5.13 1.78 -0.47
C TYR A 72 -3.85 1.84 -1.28
N VAL A 73 -3.92 1.33 -2.50
CA VAL A 73 -2.83 1.49 -3.45
C VAL A 73 -3.17 2.64 -4.39
N LEU A 74 -2.17 3.44 -4.71
CA LEU A 74 -2.31 4.65 -5.52
C LEU A 74 -1.60 4.46 -6.85
N PHE A 75 -2.32 4.66 -7.93
CA PHE A 75 -1.77 4.54 -9.27
C PHE A 75 -1.55 5.89 -9.92
#